data_e00e2ecb80d8593069c7f0c14d303072
#
_entry.id   e00e2ecb80d8593069c7f0c14d303072
#
_cell.length_a   1.000
_cell.length_b   1.000
_cell.length_c   1.000
_cell.angle_alpha   90.00
_cell.angle_beta   90.00
_cell.angle_gamma   90.00
#
_symmetry.space_group_name_H-M   'P 1'
#
loop_
_entity.id
_entity.type
_entity.pdbx_description
1 polymer ?
#
loop_
_entity_poly.entity_id
_entity_poly.type
_entity_poly.pdbx_seq_one_letter_code
_entity_poly.pdbx_strand_id
1 'polypeptide(L)'
;IVAGAAKGLKSLDIKTAIDTIHRTHVTDRNGLLWKIKTIAQEVSAIAYQFDEFKTSKRKNQGFNKLTFLVNDTSEGKKMSAACKETSGLIQGIDLAKNLANRPANICTPTHLAEVSISLAESNDNLTTQVLEELDMEKLKMGALLSVSKGSREPAKFIIIKYAAENPSQAKPVVLVGKGVTFDSGGISLKGGAGMDEMKYDMGGAAAVLGSMLAVSIIRPEIDVIGVIPATENLPDGNASKPGDIVTSMSGQTIEILNTDAEGRMILCDALAYAEQFDPEAIIDIATLTGACVVALGEHATGLLSNDDNLSNDLLTSGTRSGDRAWRLPLWPEYHKQIESPFADMANVGGRAAGTITAACFLSKFTKNMAWAHLDIAGTAWKSGIQKGATGRPVPMLVDYIQSKALDRNCDED
;
A
#
# COMPACT_ATOMS: atom_id res chain seq x y z
N ILE A 1 -2.23 -1.29 27.26
CA ILE A 1 -1.98 -2.42 28.20
C ILE A 1 -1.20 -3.52 27.48
N VAL A 2 -1.73 -4.11 26.40
CA VAL A 2 -1.09 -5.23 25.65
C VAL A 2 0.33 -4.88 25.21
N ALA A 3 0.52 -3.73 24.53
CA ALA A 3 1.84 -3.29 24.08
C ALA A 3 2.84 -3.12 25.24
N GLY A 4 2.39 -2.63 26.39
CA GLY A 4 3.22 -2.49 27.57
C GLY A 4 3.64 -3.85 28.15
N ALA A 5 2.69 -4.78 28.30
CA ALA A 5 2.95 -6.14 28.77
C ALA A 5 3.90 -6.90 27.81
N ALA A 6 3.66 -6.83 26.50
CA ALA A 6 4.52 -7.48 25.50
C ALA A 6 5.95 -6.93 25.51
N LYS A 7 6.14 -5.61 25.65
CA LYS A 7 7.47 -5.00 25.82
C LYS A 7 8.19 -5.51 27.06
N GLY A 8 7.48 -5.60 28.20
CA GLY A 8 8.04 -6.13 29.43
C GLY A 8 8.47 -7.59 29.30
N LEU A 9 7.62 -8.43 28.72
CA LEU A 9 7.92 -9.85 28.48
C LEU A 9 9.08 -10.05 27.48
N LYS A 10 9.17 -9.23 26.42
CA LYS A 10 10.29 -9.26 25.48
C LYS A 10 11.63 -8.96 26.17
N SER A 11 11.65 -8.03 27.11
CA SER A 11 12.87 -7.70 27.86
C SER A 11 13.38 -8.84 28.74
N LEU A 12 12.50 -9.80 29.09
CA LEU A 12 12.80 -10.99 29.92
C LEU A 12 13.15 -12.24 29.07
N ASP A 13 13.28 -12.11 27.75
CA ASP A 13 13.57 -13.22 26.82
C ASP A 13 12.56 -14.40 26.92
N ILE A 14 11.27 -14.07 27.13
CA ILE A 14 10.19 -15.06 27.20
C ILE A 14 9.72 -15.40 25.79
N LYS A 15 9.85 -16.66 25.40
CA LYS A 15 9.51 -17.15 24.03
C LYS A 15 8.05 -17.52 23.85
N THR A 16 7.31 -17.76 24.93
CA THR A 16 5.89 -18.13 24.92
C THR A 16 5.12 -17.28 25.91
N ALA A 17 4.05 -16.66 25.48
CA ALA A 17 3.13 -15.94 26.33
C ALA A 17 1.73 -16.54 26.24
N ILE A 18 1.04 -16.60 27.38
CA ILE A 18 -0.37 -16.99 27.47
C ILE A 18 -1.18 -15.74 27.76
N ASP A 19 -2.12 -15.43 26.86
CA ASP A 19 -2.95 -14.25 26.99
C ASP A 19 -4.34 -14.58 27.55
N THR A 20 -4.72 -13.84 28.58
CA THR A 20 -6.07 -13.83 29.15
C THR A 20 -6.73 -12.46 29.06
N ILE A 21 -6.03 -11.48 28.49
CA ILE A 21 -6.50 -10.07 28.41
C ILE A 21 -7.75 -9.98 27.52
N HIS A 22 -7.91 -10.89 26.53
CA HIS A 22 -9.11 -10.96 25.70
C HIS A 22 -10.41 -11.16 26.51
N ARG A 23 -10.31 -11.69 27.75
CA ARG A 23 -11.43 -11.83 28.70
C ARG A 23 -11.77 -10.54 29.43
N THR A 24 -10.92 -9.52 29.35
CA THR A 24 -11.16 -8.23 29.99
C THR A 24 -12.36 -7.55 29.35
N HIS A 25 -13.29 -7.09 30.17
CA HIS A 25 -14.46 -6.37 29.68
C HIS A 25 -14.01 -5.03 29.08
N VAL A 26 -14.16 -4.89 27.77
CA VAL A 26 -14.00 -3.61 27.07
C VAL A 26 -15.40 -3.10 26.81
N THR A 27 -15.71 -1.90 27.28
CA THR A 27 -17.03 -1.27 27.16
C THR A 27 -17.45 -0.93 25.75
N ASP A 28 -16.54 -1.14 24.77
CA ASP A 28 -16.79 -0.93 23.35
C ASP A 28 -17.44 -2.16 22.70
N ARG A 29 -18.29 -1.90 21.69
CA ARG A 29 -19.07 -2.89 20.91
C ARG A 29 -18.23 -3.92 20.17
N ASN A 30 -16.90 -3.84 20.27
CA ASN A 30 -15.96 -4.72 19.59
C ASN A 30 -15.89 -6.08 20.30
N GLY A 31 -16.33 -7.13 19.59
CA GLY A 31 -16.42 -8.48 20.12
C GLY A 31 -15.06 -9.14 20.40
N LEU A 32 -15.11 -10.38 20.88
CA LEU A 32 -13.95 -11.21 21.22
C LEU A 32 -12.94 -11.33 20.04
N LEU A 33 -13.42 -11.49 18.82
CA LEU A 33 -12.58 -11.65 17.63
C LEU A 33 -11.71 -10.42 17.36
N TRP A 34 -12.28 -9.22 17.51
CA TRP A 34 -11.51 -7.98 17.37
C TRP A 34 -10.40 -7.87 18.42
N LYS A 35 -10.68 -8.27 19.68
CA LYS A 35 -9.68 -8.26 20.76
C LYS A 35 -8.50 -9.16 20.40
N ILE A 36 -8.77 -10.39 19.92
CA ILE A 36 -7.73 -11.36 19.53
C ILE A 36 -6.88 -10.80 18.40
N LYS A 37 -7.53 -10.29 17.35
CA LYS A 37 -6.84 -9.66 16.20
C LYS A 37 -5.93 -8.53 16.69
N THR A 38 -6.45 -7.61 17.49
CA THR A 38 -5.69 -6.48 18.03
C THR A 38 -4.50 -6.92 18.92
N ILE A 39 -4.72 -7.87 19.82
CA ILE A 39 -3.67 -8.39 20.70
C ILE A 39 -2.54 -9.04 19.88
N ALA A 40 -2.90 -9.90 18.93
CA ALA A 40 -1.92 -10.60 18.12
C ALA A 40 -1.12 -9.64 17.22
N GLN A 41 -1.76 -8.63 16.63
CA GLN A 41 -1.09 -7.59 15.85
C GLN A 41 -0.11 -6.77 16.71
N GLU A 42 -0.50 -6.33 17.89
CA GLU A 42 0.36 -5.56 18.79
C GLU A 42 1.57 -6.38 19.26
N VAL A 43 1.35 -7.66 19.62
CA VAL A 43 2.43 -8.55 20.01
C VAL A 43 3.40 -8.79 18.86
N SER A 44 2.89 -9.04 17.64
CA SER A 44 3.72 -9.20 16.47
C SER A 44 4.49 -7.93 16.11
N ALA A 45 3.85 -6.76 16.18
CA ALA A 45 4.52 -5.48 15.90
C ALA A 45 5.71 -5.23 16.85
N ILE A 46 5.60 -5.65 18.13
CA ILE A 46 6.68 -5.55 19.11
C ILE A 46 7.75 -6.61 18.87
N ALA A 47 7.36 -7.81 18.44
CA ALA A 47 8.26 -8.91 18.16
C ALA A 47 9.07 -8.69 16.85
N TYR A 48 8.51 -7.92 15.91
CA TYR A 48 9.14 -7.67 14.62
C TYR A 48 10.55 -7.12 14.74
N GLN A 49 11.47 -7.69 13.96
CA GLN A 49 12.86 -7.26 13.85
C GLN A 49 13.30 -7.35 12.38
N PHE A 50 14.01 -6.33 11.93
CA PHE A 50 14.67 -6.33 10.64
C PHE A 50 16.20 -6.30 10.87
N ASP A 51 16.86 -7.43 10.67
CA ASP A 51 18.29 -7.61 10.88
C ASP A 51 18.97 -8.35 9.71
N GLU A 52 18.31 -8.37 8.54
CA GLU A 52 18.74 -9.11 7.36
C GLU A 52 20.20 -8.82 6.98
N PHE A 53 20.63 -7.55 7.09
CA PHE A 53 21.95 -7.11 6.69
C PHE A 53 22.95 -6.94 7.86
N LYS A 54 22.57 -7.35 9.08
CA LYS A 54 23.48 -7.28 10.23
C LYS A 54 24.34 -8.53 10.33
N THR A 55 25.65 -8.33 10.46
CA THR A 55 26.62 -9.43 10.67
C THR A 55 26.44 -10.10 12.03
N SER A 56 26.11 -9.32 13.07
CA SER A 56 25.72 -9.83 14.38
C SER A 56 24.19 -9.75 14.50
N LYS A 57 23.53 -10.88 14.29
CA LYS A 57 22.08 -10.95 14.52
C LYS A 57 21.79 -10.83 16.00
N ARG A 58 20.76 -10.02 16.33
CA ARG A 58 20.27 -9.98 17.70
C ARG A 58 19.81 -11.38 18.09
N LYS A 59 20.13 -11.85 19.31
CA LYS A 59 19.51 -13.05 19.83
C LYS A 59 18.00 -12.89 19.71
N ASN A 60 17.34 -13.92 19.17
CA ASN A 60 15.89 -13.88 18.93
C ASN A 60 15.16 -13.66 20.27
N GLN A 61 14.88 -12.41 20.60
CA GLN A 61 14.20 -11.96 21.84
C GLN A 61 12.71 -11.76 21.56
N GLY A 62 12.17 -12.44 20.54
CA GLY A 62 10.76 -12.37 20.18
C GLY A 62 9.94 -13.51 20.76
N PHE A 63 8.62 -13.30 20.77
CA PHE A 63 7.70 -14.38 21.07
C PHE A 63 7.67 -15.37 19.90
N ASN A 64 7.84 -16.66 20.19
CA ASN A 64 7.68 -17.71 19.19
C ASN A 64 6.23 -18.23 19.16
N LYS A 65 5.46 -17.96 20.22
CA LYS A 65 4.09 -18.45 20.35
C LYS A 65 3.28 -17.54 21.27
N LEU A 66 2.08 -17.19 20.79
CA LEU A 66 1.02 -16.57 21.58
C LEU A 66 -0.13 -17.59 21.72
N THR A 67 -0.60 -17.84 22.93
CA THR A 67 -1.67 -18.79 23.20
C THR A 67 -2.83 -18.08 23.87
N PHE A 68 -4.03 -18.21 23.31
CA PHE A 68 -5.27 -17.71 23.91
C PHE A 68 -5.99 -18.84 24.64
N LEU A 69 -6.46 -18.56 25.86
CA LEU A 69 -7.24 -19.52 26.63
C LEU A 69 -8.73 -19.39 26.30
N VAL A 70 -9.37 -20.50 26.00
CA VAL A 70 -10.81 -20.57 25.65
C VAL A 70 -11.60 -21.25 26.77
N ASN A 71 -12.92 -20.95 26.88
CA ASN A 71 -13.79 -21.56 27.88
C ASN A 71 -14.37 -22.90 27.38
N ASP A 72 -14.67 -23.00 26.11
CA ASP A 72 -15.30 -24.17 25.52
C ASP A 72 -14.88 -24.38 24.05
N THR A 73 -15.33 -25.50 23.46
CA THR A 73 -14.98 -25.92 22.10
C THR A 73 -15.59 -24.98 21.03
N SER A 74 -16.76 -24.40 21.28
CA SER A 74 -17.41 -23.48 20.32
C SER A 74 -16.64 -22.18 20.22
N GLU A 75 -16.26 -21.59 21.36
CA GLU A 75 -15.38 -20.44 21.44
C GLU A 75 -14.03 -20.76 20.76
N GLY A 76 -13.47 -21.95 21.02
CA GLY A 76 -12.22 -22.40 20.43
C GLY A 76 -12.23 -22.45 18.90
N LYS A 77 -13.31 -22.88 18.26
CA LYS A 77 -13.46 -22.89 16.79
C LYS A 77 -13.44 -21.47 16.23
N LYS A 78 -14.24 -20.55 16.80
CA LYS A 78 -14.29 -19.14 16.39
C LYS A 78 -12.92 -18.46 16.55
N MET A 79 -12.24 -18.71 17.67
CA MET A 79 -10.92 -18.16 17.93
C MET A 79 -9.86 -18.73 16.97
N SER A 80 -9.94 -20.00 16.63
CA SER A 80 -9.03 -20.63 15.65
C SER A 80 -9.13 -19.96 14.29
N ALA A 81 -10.34 -19.69 13.80
CA ALA A 81 -10.57 -18.96 12.55
C ALA A 81 -9.97 -17.54 12.61
N ALA A 82 -10.26 -16.79 13.71
CA ALA A 82 -9.71 -15.46 13.92
C ALA A 82 -8.17 -15.45 14.00
N CYS A 83 -7.56 -16.47 14.60
CA CYS A 83 -6.10 -16.62 14.65
C CYS A 83 -5.51 -16.88 13.26
N LYS A 84 -6.18 -17.68 12.41
CA LYS A 84 -5.75 -17.91 11.02
C LYS A 84 -5.78 -16.63 10.21
N GLU A 85 -6.90 -15.90 10.24
CA GLU A 85 -7.03 -14.60 9.56
C GLU A 85 -5.99 -13.60 10.04
N THR A 86 -5.80 -13.51 11.36
CA THR A 86 -4.81 -12.59 11.94
C THR A 86 -3.39 -12.97 11.57
N SER A 87 -3.09 -14.28 11.49
CA SER A 87 -1.78 -14.75 11.02
C SER A 87 -1.52 -14.34 9.57
N GLY A 88 -2.53 -14.45 8.69
CA GLY A 88 -2.42 -13.96 7.30
C GLY A 88 -2.16 -12.46 7.23
N LEU A 89 -2.92 -11.68 8.00
CA LEU A 89 -2.72 -10.23 8.08
C LEU A 89 -1.32 -9.86 8.58
N ILE A 90 -0.83 -10.51 9.64
CA ILE A 90 0.51 -10.27 10.20
C ILE A 90 1.59 -10.60 9.17
N GLN A 91 1.48 -11.72 8.45
CA GLN A 91 2.43 -12.08 7.40
C GLN A 91 2.45 -11.03 6.28
N GLY A 92 1.28 -10.51 5.88
CA GLY A 92 1.19 -9.42 4.92
C GLY A 92 1.85 -8.12 5.41
N ILE A 93 1.60 -7.73 6.65
CA ILE A 93 2.24 -6.56 7.29
C ILE A 93 3.76 -6.73 7.33
N ASP A 94 4.25 -7.89 7.72
CA ASP A 94 5.68 -8.16 7.86
C ASP A 94 6.36 -8.22 6.48
N LEU A 95 5.70 -8.77 5.45
CA LEU A 95 6.18 -8.70 4.06
C LEU A 95 6.33 -7.24 3.62
N ALA A 96 5.31 -6.41 3.81
CA ALA A 96 5.35 -4.99 3.46
C ALA A 96 6.50 -4.25 4.18
N LYS A 97 6.68 -4.53 5.48
CA LYS A 97 7.80 -3.96 6.26
C LYS A 97 9.15 -4.44 5.75
N ASN A 98 9.30 -5.72 5.44
CA ASN A 98 10.56 -6.29 4.98
C ASN A 98 10.98 -5.67 3.65
N LEU A 99 10.05 -5.56 2.70
CA LEU A 99 10.29 -4.94 1.40
C LEU A 99 10.74 -3.49 1.55
N ALA A 100 9.98 -2.68 2.30
CA ALA A 100 10.28 -1.26 2.44
C ALA A 100 11.51 -0.98 3.32
N ASN A 101 11.88 -1.87 4.24
CA ASN A 101 13.10 -1.72 5.03
C ASN A 101 14.38 -2.09 4.26
N ARG A 102 14.28 -2.89 3.20
CA ARG A 102 15.43 -3.21 2.35
C ARG A 102 15.97 -1.94 1.68
N PRO A 103 17.30 -1.82 1.52
CA PRO A 103 17.87 -0.70 0.77
C PRO A 103 17.58 -0.83 -0.73
N ALA A 104 17.56 0.30 -1.44
CA ALA A 104 17.18 0.36 -2.84
C ALA A 104 18.09 -0.46 -3.79
N ASN A 105 19.36 -0.65 -3.41
CA ASN A 105 20.27 -1.53 -4.16
C ASN A 105 19.94 -3.04 -4.04
N ILE A 106 18.98 -3.40 -3.20
CA ILE A 106 18.45 -4.76 -3.03
C ILE A 106 16.99 -4.82 -3.45
N CYS A 107 16.15 -3.91 -2.93
CA CYS A 107 14.75 -3.81 -3.30
C CYS A 107 14.59 -2.94 -4.56
N THR A 108 14.99 -3.48 -5.70
CA THR A 108 14.86 -2.87 -7.03
C THR A 108 13.50 -3.18 -7.65
N PRO A 109 13.10 -2.54 -8.77
CA PRO A 109 11.93 -2.94 -9.55
C PRO A 109 11.92 -4.43 -9.91
N THR A 110 13.07 -4.98 -10.34
CA THR A 110 13.23 -6.40 -10.64
C THR A 110 12.97 -7.26 -9.40
N HIS A 111 13.49 -6.87 -8.23
CA HIS A 111 13.25 -7.59 -6.98
C HIS A 111 11.76 -7.62 -6.58
N LEU A 112 11.02 -6.52 -6.77
CA LEU A 112 9.57 -6.51 -6.53
C LEU A 112 8.83 -7.50 -7.44
N ALA A 113 9.25 -7.60 -8.71
CA ALA A 113 8.70 -8.57 -9.66
C ALA A 113 9.01 -10.02 -9.23
N GLU A 114 10.25 -10.31 -8.82
CA GLU A 114 10.66 -11.63 -8.31
C GLU A 114 9.86 -12.04 -7.07
N VAL A 115 9.65 -11.12 -6.13
CA VAL A 115 8.81 -11.38 -4.94
C VAL A 115 7.38 -11.69 -5.34
N SER A 116 6.80 -10.95 -6.28
CA SER A 116 5.44 -11.22 -6.77
C SER A 116 5.31 -12.60 -7.44
N ILE A 117 6.31 -13.01 -8.24
CA ILE A 117 6.37 -14.34 -8.84
C ILE A 117 6.45 -15.41 -7.74
N SER A 118 7.35 -15.25 -6.78
CA SER A 118 7.51 -16.20 -5.67
C SER A 118 6.26 -16.34 -4.81
N LEU A 119 5.50 -15.24 -4.62
CA LEU A 119 4.20 -15.30 -3.95
C LEU A 119 3.21 -16.17 -4.72
N ALA A 120 3.15 -16.03 -6.05
CA ALA A 120 2.26 -16.83 -6.89
C ALA A 120 2.70 -18.32 -6.94
N GLU A 121 4.00 -18.61 -6.96
CA GLU A 121 4.52 -19.98 -6.90
C GLU A 121 4.21 -20.68 -5.55
N SER A 122 4.13 -19.90 -4.48
CA SER A 122 3.90 -20.40 -3.12
C SER A 122 2.42 -20.50 -2.72
N ASN A 123 1.51 -19.92 -3.51
CA ASN A 123 0.07 -19.84 -3.19
C ASN A 123 -0.76 -20.17 -4.44
N ASP A 124 -1.52 -21.23 -4.39
CA ASP A 124 -2.32 -21.79 -5.48
C ASP A 124 -3.43 -20.85 -6.01
N ASN A 125 -3.83 -19.87 -5.23
CA ASN A 125 -4.85 -18.88 -5.54
C ASN A 125 -4.28 -17.53 -6.02
N LEU A 126 -2.96 -17.44 -6.22
CA LEU A 126 -2.30 -16.26 -6.77
C LEU A 126 -1.73 -16.57 -8.17
N THR A 127 -1.83 -15.58 -9.05
CA THR A 127 -1.12 -15.57 -10.32
C THR A 127 -0.42 -14.25 -10.52
N THR A 128 0.74 -14.25 -11.17
CA THR A 128 1.52 -13.03 -11.44
C THR A 128 1.86 -12.92 -12.92
N GLN A 129 1.72 -11.73 -13.47
CA GLN A 129 2.21 -11.32 -14.77
C GLN A 129 3.12 -10.10 -14.60
N VAL A 130 4.27 -10.11 -15.25
CA VAL A 130 5.20 -8.96 -15.28
C VAL A 130 5.33 -8.49 -16.72
N LEU A 131 5.10 -7.20 -16.95
CA LEU A 131 5.34 -6.55 -18.23
C LEU A 131 6.70 -5.84 -18.18
N GLU A 132 7.47 -6.01 -19.22
CA GLU A 132 8.74 -5.34 -19.44
C GLU A 132 8.55 -3.97 -20.14
N GLU A 133 9.58 -3.12 -20.20
CA GLU A 133 9.51 -1.80 -20.82
C GLU A 133 9.01 -1.86 -22.27
N LEU A 134 9.42 -2.86 -23.06
CA LEU A 134 8.91 -3.08 -24.43
C LEU A 134 7.40 -3.33 -24.48
N ASP A 135 6.82 -3.94 -23.47
CA ASP A 135 5.37 -4.16 -23.39
C ASP A 135 4.67 -2.87 -22.99
N MET A 136 5.27 -2.09 -22.05
CA MET A 136 4.78 -0.76 -21.69
C MET A 136 4.81 0.21 -22.88
N GLU A 137 5.84 0.14 -23.74
CA GLU A 137 5.90 0.91 -24.99
C GLU A 137 4.75 0.56 -25.94
N LYS A 138 4.47 -0.74 -26.15
CA LYS A 138 3.32 -1.19 -26.97
C LYS A 138 1.99 -0.71 -26.40
N LEU A 139 1.87 -0.66 -25.07
CA LEU A 139 0.71 -0.15 -24.34
C LEU A 139 0.67 1.38 -24.26
N LYS A 140 1.69 2.08 -24.79
CA LYS A 140 1.81 3.53 -24.78
C LYS A 140 1.83 4.14 -23.38
N MET A 141 2.47 3.47 -22.41
CA MET A 141 2.64 3.96 -21.05
C MET A 141 3.75 5.04 -20.98
N GLY A 142 3.57 6.12 -21.73
CA GLY A 142 4.61 7.15 -21.89
C GLY A 142 4.87 7.95 -20.63
N ALA A 143 3.91 8.08 -19.74
CA ALA A 143 4.09 8.77 -18.46
C ALA A 143 4.99 7.94 -17.53
N LEU A 144 4.77 6.63 -17.39
CA LEU A 144 5.61 5.72 -16.62
C LEU A 144 7.03 5.68 -17.19
N LEU A 145 7.15 5.43 -18.51
CA LEU A 145 8.44 5.32 -19.20
C LEU A 145 9.24 6.62 -19.13
N SER A 146 8.58 7.78 -19.00
CA SER A 146 9.29 9.05 -18.82
C SER A 146 10.05 9.12 -17.51
N VAL A 147 9.58 8.43 -16.46
CA VAL A 147 10.25 8.36 -15.16
C VAL A 147 11.42 7.37 -15.22
N SER A 148 11.24 6.20 -15.84
CA SER A 148 12.26 5.14 -15.90
C SER A 148 13.50 5.50 -16.70
N LYS A 149 13.39 6.44 -17.64
CA LYS A 149 14.50 6.86 -18.54
C LYS A 149 15.81 7.25 -17.82
N GLY A 150 15.73 7.73 -16.59
CA GLY A 150 16.88 8.14 -15.81
C GLY A 150 17.56 6.99 -15.07
N SER A 151 17.01 5.79 -15.07
CA SER A 151 17.60 4.62 -14.43
C SER A 151 18.21 3.64 -15.43
N ARG A 152 19.21 2.87 -14.98
CA ARG A 152 19.70 1.69 -15.69
C ARG A 152 19.01 0.41 -15.24
N GLU A 153 18.33 0.45 -14.10
CA GLU A 153 17.46 -0.63 -13.64
C GLU A 153 16.15 -0.56 -14.45
N PRO A 154 15.75 -1.64 -15.14
CA PRO A 154 14.57 -1.60 -15.99
C PRO A 154 13.31 -1.48 -15.14
N ALA A 155 12.36 -0.68 -15.60
CA ALA A 155 11.04 -0.63 -15.00
C ALA A 155 10.32 -1.98 -15.14
N LYS A 156 9.45 -2.29 -14.17
CA LYS A 156 8.59 -3.47 -14.17
C LYS A 156 7.15 -3.04 -13.92
N PHE A 157 6.23 -3.59 -14.70
CA PHE A 157 4.81 -3.41 -14.45
C PHE A 157 4.22 -4.74 -14.00
N ILE A 158 3.88 -4.85 -12.72
CA ILE A 158 3.55 -6.12 -12.07
C ILE A 158 2.04 -6.19 -11.87
N ILE A 159 1.42 -7.27 -12.32
CA ILE A 159 0.01 -7.58 -12.09
C ILE A 159 -0.04 -8.89 -11.28
N ILE A 160 -0.58 -8.84 -10.07
CA ILE A 160 -0.80 -10.01 -9.22
C ILE A 160 -2.30 -10.17 -8.97
N LYS A 161 -2.85 -11.35 -9.22
CA LYS A 161 -4.29 -11.61 -9.10
C LYS A 161 -4.53 -12.70 -8.05
N TYR A 162 -5.43 -12.41 -7.13
CA TYR A 162 -6.03 -13.39 -6.25
C TYR A 162 -7.38 -13.80 -6.82
N ALA A 163 -7.57 -15.09 -7.00
CA ALA A 163 -8.84 -15.70 -7.43
C ALA A 163 -9.54 -16.34 -6.23
N ALA A 164 -10.74 -15.88 -5.92
CA ALA A 164 -11.58 -16.47 -4.88
C ALA A 164 -12.06 -17.88 -5.28
N GLU A 165 -12.24 -18.78 -4.31
CA GLU A 165 -12.73 -20.16 -4.59
C GLU A 165 -14.17 -20.17 -5.10
N ASN A 166 -15.02 -19.30 -4.53
CA ASN A 166 -16.41 -19.11 -4.93
C ASN A 166 -16.62 -17.62 -5.20
N PRO A 167 -16.11 -17.09 -6.33
CA PRO A 167 -16.34 -15.69 -6.60
C PRO A 167 -17.85 -15.49 -6.79
N SER A 168 -18.45 -14.67 -5.94
CA SER A 168 -19.74 -14.05 -6.28
C SER A 168 -19.57 -13.43 -7.67
N GLN A 169 -20.61 -13.29 -8.50
CA GLN A 169 -20.50 -12.67 -9.84
C GLN A 169 -20.06 -11.19 -9.81
N ALA A 170 -19.44 -10.80 -8.77
CA ALA A 170 -19.05 -9.46 -8.42
C ALA A 170 -17.73 -9.06 -9.07
N LYS A 171 -17.62 -7.78 -9.40
CA LYS A 171 -16.42 -7.17 -9.95
C LYS A 171 -15.26 -7.20 -8.93
N PRO A 172 -14.00 -7.32 -9.38
CA PRO A 172 -12.85 -7.37 -8.49
C PRO A 172 -12.59 -6.02 -7.80
N VAL A 173 -11.92 -6.05 -6.64
CA VAL A 173 -11.26 -4.87 -6.07
C VAL A 173 -9.85 -4.78 -6.64
N VAL A 174 -9.47 -3.59 -7.14
CA VAL A 174 -8.13 -3.34 -7.67
C VAL A 174 -7.33 -2.45 -6.73
N LEU A 175 -6.13 -2.89 -6.36
CA LEU A 175 -5.17 -2.14 -5.57
C LEU A 175 -4.01 -1.71 -6.47
N VAL A 176 -3.73 -0.40 -6.55
CA VAL A 176 -2.62 0.13 -7.37
C VAL A 176 -1.56 0.71 -6.43
N GLY A 177 -0.33 0.17 -6.46
CA GLY A 177 0.73 0.55 -5.53
C GLY A 177 1.88 1.30 -6.19
N LYS A 178 2.18 2.55 -5.75
CA LYS A 178 3.40 3.25 -6.17
C LYS A 178 4.63 2.41 -5.82
N GLY A 179 5.46 2.11 -6.84
CA GLY A 179 6.65 1.27 -6.73
C GLY A 179 7.95 2.00 -7.09
N VAL A 180 8.13 3.25 -6.66
CA VAL A 180 9.41 3.96 -6.86
C VAL A 180 10.41 3.46 -5.83
N THR A 181 11.32 2.57 -6.24
CA THR A 181 12.22 1.88 -5.31
C THR A 181 13.34 2.78 -4.78
N PHE A 182 13.66 3.83 -5.51
CA PHE A 182 14.44 4.96 -5.03
C PHE A 182 14.06 6.23 -5.77
N ASP A 183 13.78 7.29 -5.01
CA ASP A 183 13.42 8.60 -5.57
C ASP A 183 14.46 9.65 -5.23
N SER A 184 15.30 9.99 -6.20
CA SER A 184 16.26 11.11 -6.09
C SER A 184 15.64 12.46 -6.46
N GLY A 185 14.40 12.47 -7.01
CA GLY A 185 13.76 13.61 -7.65
C GLY A 185 14.07 13.72 -9.15
N GLY A 186 14.94 12.89 -9.68
CA GLY A 186 15.39 13.00 -11.07
C GLY A 186 16.21 14.28 -11.31
N ILE A 187 15.98 14.96 -12.42
CA ILE A 187 16.63 16.25 -12.74
C ILE A 187 16.24 17.34 -11.71
N SER A 188 15.03 17.32 -11.18
CA SER A 188 14.60 18.17 -10.06
C SER A 188 15.12 17.59 -8.73
N LEU A 189 16.44 17.45 -8.59
CA LEU A 189 17.13 16.70 -7.55
C LEU A 189 16.75 17.16 -6.14
N LYS A 190 16.39 16.20 -5.27
CA LYS A 190 16.12 16.44 -3.85
C LYS A 190 17.38 16.91 -3.12
N GLY A 191 17.20 17.61 -2.01
CA GLY A 191 18.30 17.89 -1.07
C GLY A 191 18.81 16.58 -0.43
N GLY A 192 20.11 16.54 -0.02
CA GLY A 192 20.69 15.33 0.56
C GLY A 192 20.12 14.91 1.92
N ALA A 193 19.57 15.85 2.69
CA ALA A 193 18.97 15.55 3.99
C ALA A 193 17.69 14.73 3.82
N GLY A 194 17.66 13.51 4.38
CA GLY A 194 16.52 12.59 4.30
C GLY A 194 16.40 11.83 2.98
N MET A 195 17.31 12.01 2.01
CA MET A 195 17.25 11.28 0.75
C MET A 195 17.40 9.76 0.95
N ASP A 196 18.08 9.31 1.98
CA ASP A 196 18.20 7.90 2.37
C ASP A 196 16.86 7.27 2.77
N GLU A 197 15.84 8.07 3.12
CA GLU A 197 14.47 7.61 3.38
C GLU A 197 13.67 7.41 2.09
N MET A 198 14.15 7.86 0.94
CA MET A 198 13.52 7.66 -0.34
C MET A 198 13.53 6.20 -0.82
N LYS A 199 14.19 5.30 -0.10
CA LYS A 199 13.98 3.85 -0.22
C LYS A 199 12.57 3.40 0.18
N TYR A 200 11.85 4.19 0.98
CA TYR A 200 10.46 3.93 1.38
C TYR A 200 9.43 4.36 0.32
N ASP A 201 9.87 4.98 -0.78
CA ASP A 201 8.99 5.52 -1.80
C ASP A 201 8.26 4.45 -2.64
N MET A 202 8.54 3.20 -2.37
CA MET A 202 7.83 2.01 -2.84
C MET A 202 6.86 1.44 -1.78
N GLY A 203 6.53 2.19 -0.74
CA GLY A 203 5.62 1.77 0.32
C GLY A 203 4.22 1.36 -0.17
N GLY A 204 3.76 1.98 -1.27
CA GLY A 204 2.52 1.59 -1.95
C GLY A 204 2.60 0.18 -2.55
N ALA A 205 3.66 -0.13 -3.29
CA ALA A 205 3.93 -1.46 -3.83
C ALA A 205 4.05 -2.51 -2.72
N ALA A 206 4.78 -2.17 -1.66
CA ALA A 206 4.93 -3.06 -0.50
C ALA A 206 3.57 -3.35 0.17
N ALA A 207 2.70 -2.35 0.29
CA ALA A 207 1.36 -2.51 0.84
C ALA A 207 0.48 -3.40 -0.06
N VAL A 208 0.57 -3.25 -1.38
CA VAL A 208 -0.15 -4.12 -2.33
C VAL A 208 0.32 -5.57 -2.18
N LEU A 209 1.63 -5.86 -2.25
CA LEU A 209 2.16 -7.23 -2.11
C LEU A 209 1.82 -7.83 -0.73
N GLY A 210 1.91 -7.03 0.35
CA GLY A 210 1.50 -7.45 1.68
C GLY A 210 0.02 -7.78 1.77
N SER A 211 -0.84 -6.98 1.15
CA SER A 211 -2.29 -7.24 1.09
C SER A 211 -2.61 -8.48 0.27
N MET A 212 -1.94 -8.69 -0.87
CA MET A 212 -2.12 -9.88 -1.70
C MET A 212 -1.70 -11.16 -0.97
N LEU A 213 -0.59 -11.15 -0.21
CA LEU A 213 -0.23 -12.28 0.66
C LEU A 213 -1.29 -12.51 1.75
N ALA A 214 -1.76 -11.44 2.39
CA ALA A 214 -2.79 -11.58 3.44
C ALA A 214 -4.07 -12.22 2.88
N VAL A 215 -4.59 -11.73 1.75
CA VAL A 215 -5.82 -12.26 1.15
C VAL A 215 -5.66 -13.70 0.64
N SER A 216 -4.47 -14.08 0.15
CA SER A 216 -4.21 -15.47 -0.28
C SER A 216 -4.33 -16.47 0.89
N ILE A 217 -4.01 -16.05 2.11
CA ILE A 217 -4.09 -16.87 3.32
C ILE A 217 -5.49 -16.82 3.94
N ILE A 218 -6.11 -15.63 3.95
CA ILE A 218 -7.44 -15.38 4.54
C ILE A 218 -8.54 -15.98 3.68
N ARG A 219 -8.38 -15.91 2.34
CA ARG A 219 -9.30 -16.41 1.31
C ARG A 219 -10.70 -15.77 1.37
N PRO A 220 -10.81 -14.44 1.24
CA PRO A 220 -12.13 -13.80 1.11
C PRO A 220 -12.82 -14.17 -0.20
N GLU A 221 -14.15 -14.18 -0.23
CA GLU A 221 -14.97 -14.56 -1.40
C GLU A 221 -15.13 -13.41 -2.42
N ILE A 222 -14.06 -12.73 -2.73
CA ILE A 222 -13.98 -11.63 -3.70
C ILE A 222 -12.62 -11.64 -4.38
N ASP A 223 -12.61 -11.48 -5.69
CA ASP A 223 -11.38 -11.35 -6.47
C ASP A 223 -10.66 -10.05 -6.15
N VAL A 224 -9.34 -10.11 -6.05
CA VAL A 224 -8.49 -8.94 -5.79
C VAL A 224 -7.34 -8.90 -6.81
N ILE A 225 -7.09 -7.73 -7.37
CA ILE A 225 -6.01 -7.52 -8.34
C ILE A 225 -5.07 -6.44 -7.81
N GLY A 226 -3.79 -6.78 -7.68
CA GLY A 226 -2.73 -5.82 -7.41
C GLY A 226 -2.04 -5.37 -8.70
N VAL A 227 -1.83 -4.07 -8.88
CA VAL A 227 -1.10 -3.49 -10.00
C VAL A 227 0.02 -2.62 -9.43
N ILE A 228 1.26 -2.85 -9.86
CA ILE A 228 2.42 -2.15 -9.32
C ILE A 228 3.28 -1.63 -10.47
N PRO A 229 3.23 -0.33 -10.78
CA PRO A 229 4.23 0.31 -11.63
C PRO A 229 5.51 0.51 -10.81
N ALA A 230 6.55 -0.27 -11.09
CA ALA A 230 7.82 -0.24 -10.36
C ALA A 230 8.94 0.36 -11.20
N THR A 231 9.65 1.35 -10.66
CA THR A 231 10.77 2.04 -11.32
C THR A 231 11.66 2.73 -10.29
N GLU A 232 12.80 3.27 -10.73
CA GLU A 232 13.58 4.27 -10.00
C GLU A 232 13.40 5.65 -10.67
N ASN A 233 13.57 6.73 -9.90
CA ASN A 233 13.62 8.10 -10.40
C ASN A 233 15.03 8.68 -10.17
N LEU A 234 15.87 8.66 -11.19
CA LEU A 234 17.26 9.05 -11.12
C LEU A 234 17.64 10.13 -12.15
N PRO A 235 18.61 11.00 -11.86
CA PRO A 235 19.18 11.92 -12.84
C PRO A 235 20.16 11.18 -13.75
N ASP A 236 19.99 11.33 -15.05
CA ASP A 236 20.88 10.80 -16.09
C ASP A 236 20.80 11.68 -17.33
N GLY A 237 21.71 11.48 -18.30
CA GLY A 237 21.67 12.18 -19.59
C GLY A 237 20.43 11.89 -20.42
N ASN A 238 19.73 10.78 -20.16
CA ASN A 238 18.47 10.38 -20.81
C ASN A 238 17.23 10.72 -20.00
N ALA A 239 17.37 11.21 -18.76
CA ALA A 239 16.26 11.50 -17.89
C ALA A 239 15.31 12.58 -18.45
N SER A 240 14.04 12.51 -18.10
CA SER A 240 13.08 13.55 -18.42
C SER A 240 13.45 14.87 -17.73
N LYS A 241 13.16 15.98 -18.40
CA LYS A 241 13.49 17.34 -17.99
C LYS A 241 12.24 18.14 -17.69
N PRO A 242 12.26 19.07 -16.75
CA PRO A 242 11.20 20.06 -16.63
C PRO A 242 10.96 20.78 -17.96
N GLY A 243 9.69 20.84 -18.41
CA GLY A 243 9.26 21.33 -19.70
C GLY A 243 9.01 20.23 -20.75
N ASP A 244 9.43 18.99 -20.52
CA ASP A 244 9.09 17.87 -21.41
C ASP A 244 7.58 17.61 -21.38
N ILE A 245 7.00 17.24 -22.53
CA ILE A 245 5.62 16.81 -22.65
C ILE A 245 5.60 15.34 -23.05
N VAL A 246 4.80 14.55 -22.32
CA VAL A 246 4.63 13.12 -22.56
C VAL A 246 3.16 12.78 -22.75
N THR A 247 2.89 11.68 -23.44
CA THR A 247 1.54 11.16 -23.65
C THR A 247 1.36 9.92 -22.77
N SER A 248 0.35 9.93 -21.91
CA SER A 248 -0.03 8.78 -21.08
C SER A 248 -0.70 7.68 -21.89
N MET A 249 -0.86 6.49 -21.31
CA MET A 249 -1.59 5.36 -21.88
C MET A 249 -3.04 5.74 -22.28
N SER A 250 -3.69 6.63 -21.54
CA SER A 250 -5.04 7.12 -21.84
C SER A 250 -5.10 8.09 -23.03
N GLY A 251 -3.94 8.48 -23.59
CA GLY A 251 -3.82 9.45 -24.68
C GLY A 251 -3.75 10.92 -24.24
N GLN A 252 -3.92 11.21 -22.94
CA GLN A 252 -3.80 12.57 -22.41
C GLN A 252 -2.33 13.01 -22.37
N THR A 253 -2.07 14.27 -22.72
CA THR A 253 -0.72 14.86 -22.69
C THR A 253 -0.46 15.53 -21.34
N ILE A 254 0.77 15.40 -20.85
CA ILE A 254 1.19 15.88 -19.54
C ILE A 254 2.48 16.69 -19.69
N GLU A 255 2.46 17.95 -19.27
CA GLU A 255 3.65 18.77 -19.13
C GLU A 255 4.33 18.47 -17.80
N ILE A 256 5.57 18.01 -17.84
CA ILE A 256 6.38 17.71 -16.67
C ILE A 256 7.05 19.01 -16.20
N LEU A 257 6.48 19.68 -15.20
CA LEU A 257 7.08 20.89 -14.62
C LEU A 257 8.07 20.57 -13.50
N ASN A 258 7.92 19.38 -12.87
CA ASN A 258 8.80 18.92 -11.80
C ASN A 258 8.97 17.40 -11.88
N THR A 259 10.21 16.94 -12.07
CA THR A 259 10.51 15.49 -12.16
C THR A 259 10.47 14.80 -10.79
N ASP A 260 10.41 15.52 -9.66
CA ASP A 260 10.17 15.02 -8.30
C ASP A 260 8.67 14.78 -8.00
N ALA A 261 7.83 14.89 -9.01
CA ALA A 261 6.42 14.51 -8.98
C ALA A 261 6.18 13.29 -9.90
N GLU A 262 7.03 12.30 -9.81
CA GLU A 262 7.12 11.09 -10.61
C GLU A 262 6.07 10.04 -10.25
N GLY A 263 5.70 9.95 -8.96
CA GLY A 263 4.76 8.95 -8.46
C GLY A 263 3.42 9.02 -9.17
N ARG A 264 2.87 10.23 -9.38
CA ARG A 264 1.63 10.41 -10.13
C ARG A 264 1.77 10.09 -11.61
N MET A 265 2.98 10.23 -12.18
CA MET A 265 3.25 9.90 -13.58
C MET A 265 3.17 8.38 -13.81
N ILE A 266 3.75 7.58 -12.91
CA ILE A 266 3.66 6.13 -13.02
C ILE A 266 2.27 5.60 -12.67
N LEU A 267 1.59 6.24 -11.72
CA LEU A 267 0.25 5.86 -11.29
C LEU A 267 -0.80 6.15 -12.36
N CYS A 268 -0.70 7.22 -13.13
CA CYS A 268 -1.71 7.56 -14.13
C CYS A 268 -1.82 6.48 -15.22
N ASP A 269 -0.70 5.91 -15.67
CA ASP A 269 -0.70 4.81 -16.63
C ASP A 269 -1.21 3.51 -16.00
N ALA A 270 -0.87 3.27 -14.72
CA ALA A 270 -1.36 2.11 -13.99
C ALA A 270 -2.87 2.16 -13.73
N LEU A 271 -3.43 3.34 -13.43
CA LEU A 271 -4.87 3.56 -13.27
C LEU A 271 -5.62 3.37 -14.59
N ALA A 272 -5.08 3.91 -15.69
CA ALA A 272 -5.64 3.70 -17.03
C ALA A 272 -5.61 2.22 -17.43
N TYR A 273 -4.52 1.50 -17.11
CA TYR A 273 -4.41 0.07 -17.36
C TYR A 273 -5.42 -0.73 -16.53
N ALA A 274 -5.68 -0.33 -15.29
CA ALA A 274 -6.56 -1.04 -14.38
C ALA A 274 -8.05 -1.00 -14.80
N GLU A 275 -8.48 -0.05 -15.62
CA GLU A 275 -9.85 0.06 -16.15
C GLU A 275 -10.30 -1.21 -16.90
N GLN A 276 -9.38 -1.92 -17.56
CA GLN A 276 -9.69 -3.15 -18.28
C GLN A 276 -10.21 -4.30 -17.41
N PHE A 277 -9.98 -4.25 -16.11
CA PHE A 277 -10.46 -5.27 -15.18
C PHE A 277 -11.90 -5.06 -14.74
N ASP A 278 -12.56 -3.99 -15.22
CA ASP A 278 -13.94 -3.60 -14.84
C ASP A 278 -14.17 -3.67 -13.32
N PRO A 279 -13.37 -2.96 -12.52
CA PRO A 279 -13.36 -3.11 -11.07
C PRO A 279 -14.62 -2.54 -10.41
N GLU A 280 -14.99 -3.10 -9.25
CA GLU A 280 -15.97 -2.48 -8.35
C GLU A 280 -15.39 -1.19 -7.74
N ALA A 281 -14.14 -1.25 -7.34
CA ALA A 281 -13.39 -0.11 -6.81
C ALA A 281 -11.91 -0.22 -7.14
N ILE A 282 -11.28 0.92 -7.40
CA ILE A 282 -9.84 1.06 -7.48
C ILE A 282 -9.35 1.88 -6.30
N ILE A 283 -8.35 1.36 -5.60
CA ILE A 283 -7.68 2.06 -4.51
C ILE A 283 -6.20 2.18 -4.88
N ASP A 284 -5.71 3.39 -5.11
CA ASP A 284 -4.29 3.59 -5.27
C ASP A 284 -3.63 4.01 -3.95
N ILE A 285 -2.43 3.51 -3.73
CA ILE A 285 -1.67 3.65 -2.49
C ILE A 285 -0.29 4.20 -2.85
N ALA A 286 0.05 5.37 -2.33
CA ALA A 286 1.32 6.01 -2.66
C ALA A 286 1.89 6.86 -1.53
N THR A 287 3.19 6.81 -1.36
CA THR A 287 4.00 7.80 -0.64
C THR A 287 4.14 9.04 -1.53
N LEU A 288 3.03 9.80 -1.69
CA LEU A 288 2.93 10.69 -2.84
C LEU A 288 3.40 12.11 -2.55
N THR A 289 3.03 12.67 -1.39
CA THR A 289 3.26 14.09 -1.17
C THR A 289 3.78 14.43 0.23
N GLY A 290 4.84 15.24 0.28
CA GLY A 290 5.24 15.88 1.53
C GLY A 290 4.16 16.83 2.09
N ALA A 291 3.27 17.32 1.24
CA ALA A 291 2.13 18.14 1.65
C ALA A 291 1.17 17.35 2.56
N CYS A 292 0.96 16.07 2.34
CA CYS A 292 0.18 15.19 3.22
C CYS A 292 0.81 15.10 4.61
N VAL A 293 2.13 14.93 4.68
CA VAL A 293 2.87 14.92 5.95
C VAL A 293 2.70 16.23 6.71
N VAL A 294 2.78 17.36 6.02
CA VAL A 294 2.58 18.70 6.64
C VAL A 294 1.15 18.86 7.16
N ALA A 295 0.15 18.35 6.44
CA ALA A 295 -1.26 18.52 6.80
C ALA A 295 -1.73 17.56 7.91
N LEU A 296 -1.32 16.27 7.85
CA LEU A 296 -1.88 15.20 8.68
C LEU A 296 -0.85 14.56 9.63
N GLY A 297 0.45 14.86 9.48
CA GLY A 297 1.51 14.26 10.27
C GLY A 297 1.67 12.77 10.00
N GLU A 298 1.98 12.01 11.05
CA GLU A 298 2.33 10.57 10.97
C GLU A 298 1.21 9.63 11.46
N HIS A 299 0.01 10.18 11.76
CA HIS A 299 -1.05 9.40 12.42
C HIS A 299 -2.21 9.01 11.51
N ALA A 300 -2.50 9.79 10.49
CA ALA A 300 -3.58 9.55 9.57
C ALA A 300 -3.08 9.52 8.13
N THR A 301 -3.53 8.53 7.36
CA THR A 301 -3.35 8.47 5.92
C THR A 301 -4.26 9.50 5.24
N GLY A 302 -3.77 10.21 4.23
CA GLY A 302 -4.60 11.11 3.43
C GLY A 302 -5.50 10.30 2.50
N LEU A 303 -6.82 10.53 2.56
CA LEU A 303 -7.80 9.87 1.70
C LEU A 303 -8.45 10.91 0.78
N LEU A 304 -8.44 10.68 -0.53
CA LEU A 304 -9.21 11.44 -1.51
C LEU A 304 -9.95 10.46 -2.42
N SER A 305 -11.18 10.81 -2.83
CA SER A 305 -12.00 9.88 -3.59
C SER A 305 -13.03 10.65 -4.42
N ASN A 306 -13.39 10.09 -5.58
CA ASN A 306 -14.51 10.54 -6.40
C ASN A 306 -15.84 9.85 -6.04
N ASP A 307 -15.81 8.91 -5.07
CA ASP A 307 -16.98 8.15 -4.60
C ASP A 307 -17.12 8.27 -3.08
N ASP A 308 -18.30 8.71 -2.61
CA ASP A 308 -18.56 8.93 -1.19
C ASP A 308 -18.70 7.62 -0.42
N ASN A 309 -19.30 6.56 -1.02
CA ASN A 309 -19.49 5.27 -0.39
C ASN A 309 -18.13 4.59 -0.18
N LEU A 310 -17.31 4.52 -1.22
CA LEU A 310 -15.95 3.98 -1.14
C LEU A 310 -15.12 4.71 -0.07
N SER A 311 -15.23 6.04 -0.04
CA SER A 311 -14.56 6.85 0.97
C SER A 311 -14.98 6.49 2.39
N ASN A 312 -16.29 6.37 2.65
CA ASN A 312 -16.85 6.03 3.96
C ASN A 312 -16.48 4.60 4.39
N ASP A 313 -16.48 3.64 3.46
CA ASP A 313 -16.09 2.26 3.71
C ASP A 313 -14.62 2.17 4.12
N LEU A 314 -13.72 2.90 3.42
CA LEU A 314 -12.30 2.97 3.77
C LEU A 314 -12.06 3.65 5.12
N LEU A 315 -12.77 4.73 5.44
CA LEU A 315 -12.68 5.38 6.76
C LEU A 315 -13.14 4.46 7.89
N THR A 316 -14.22 3.70 7.63
CA THR A 316 -14.75 2.70 8.58
C THR A 316 -13.74 1.58 8.79
N SER A 317 -13.18 1.02 7.70
CA SER A 317 -12.16 -0.02 7.74
C SER A 317 -10.89 0.46 8.44
N GLY A 318 -10.47 1.69 8.18
CA GLY A 318 -9.33 2.31 8.86
C GLY A 318 -9.55 2.48 10.37
N THR A 319 -10.76 2.83 10.78
CA THR A 319 -11.13 2.94 12.20
C THR A 319 -11.16 1.56 12.86
N ARG A 320 -11.76 0.56 12.21
CA ARG A 320 -11.93 -0.79 12.70
C ARG A 320 -10.60 -1.54 12.83
N SER A 321 -9.71 -1.35 11.85
CA SER A 321 -8.36 -1.95 11.84
C SER A 321 -7.33 -1.18 12.67
N GLY A 322 -7.65 0.02 13.17
CA GLY A 322 -6.70 0.91 13.84
C GLY A 322 -5.74 1.64 12.91
N ASP A 323 -5.94 1.54 11.61
CA ASP A 323 -5.14 2.16 10.55
C ASP A 323 -5.85 3.37 9.93
N ARG A 324 -5.96 4.43 10.72
CA ARG A 324 -6.83 5.57 10.45
C ARG A 324 -6.43 6.37 9.21
N ALA A 325 -7.45 6.83 8.47
CA ALA A 325 -7.34 7.82 7.41
C ALA A 325 -8.17 9.07 7.72
N TRP A 326 -7.90 10.14 6.97
CA TRP A 326 -8.68 11.36 7.01
C TRP A 326 -8.97 11.84 5.60
N ARG A 327 -10.26 12.09 5.27
CA ARG A 327 -10.68 12.51 3.94
C ARG A 327 -10.34 13.99 3.73
N LEU A 328 -9.67 14.26 2.60
CA LEU A 328 -9.40 15.61 2.08
C LEU A 328 -10.34 15.90 0.90
N PRO A 329 -10.63 17.21 0.60
CA PRO A 329 -11.54 17.56 -0.48
C PRO A 329 -10.95 17.27 -1.87
N LEU A 330 -11.83 16.95 -2.83
CA LEU A 330 -11.50 16.79 -4.25
C LEU A 330 -12.47 17.67 -5.06
N TRP A 331 -12.44 18.99 -4.84
CA TRP A 331 -13.39 19.91 -5.45
C TRP A 331 -12.91 20.41 -6.82
N PRO A 332 -13.84 20.76 -7.74
CA PRO A 332 -13.51 21.19 -9.10
C PRO A 332 -12.55 22.38 -9.17
N GLU A 333 -12.57 23.27 -8.19
CA GLU A 333 -11.74 24.47 -8.15
C GLU A 333 -10.24 24.15 -8.13
N TYR A 334 -9.84 23.03 -7.48
CA TYR A 334 -8.43 22.61 -7.42
C TYR A 334 -7.88 22.11 -8.76
N HIS A 335 -8.73 21.66 -9.68
CA HIS A 335 -8.29 21.19 -11.00
C HIS A 335 -7.67 22.29 -11.85
N LYS A 336 -8.05 23.56 -11.63
CA LYS A 336 -7.47 24.72 -12.32
C LYS A 336 -5.97 24.88 -12.04
N GLN A 337 -5.50 24.38 -10.88
CA GLN A 337 -4.08 24.51 -10.51
C GLN A 337 -3.16 23.61 -11.34
N ILE A 338 -3.69 22.59 -12.00
CA ILE A 338 -2.92 21.67 -12.85
C ILE A 338 -3.16 21.94 -14.35
N GLU A 339 -3.76 23.06 -14.73
CA GLU A 339 -3.88 23.46 -16.14
C GLU A 339 -2.50 23.79 -16.72
N SER A 340 -2.25 23.40 -17.97
CA SER A 340 -1.06 23.72 -18.73
C SER A 340 -1.43 24.52 -19.98
N PRO A 341 -0.64 25.51 -20.38
CA PRO A 341 -0.83 26.19 -21.66
C PRO A 341 -0.34 25.37 -22.87
N PHE A 342 0.37 24.26 -22.64
CA PHE A 342 1.05 23.49 -23.68
C PHE A 342 0.61 22.04 -23.80
N ALA A 343 -0.07 21.50 -22.77
CA ALA A 343 -0.55 20.13 -22.71
C ALA A 343 -1.96 20.09 -22.09
N ASP A 344 -2.59 18.92 -22.03
CA ASP A 344 -3.91 18.77 -21.40
C ASP A 344 -3.84 19.08 -19.89
N MET A 345 -2.66 18.86 -19.26
CA MET A 345 -2.43 19.18 -17.86
C MET A 345 -0.94 19.26 -17.53
N ALA A 346 -0.60 19.91 -16.43
CA ALA A 346 0.72 19.85 -15.80
C ALA A 346 0.77 18.76 -14.71
N ASN A 347 1.96 18.20 -14.46
CA ASN A 347 2.12 17.18 -13.42
C ASN A 347 2.11 17.74 -11.99
N VAL A 348 2.21 19.08 -11.81
CA VAL A 348 2.12 19.74 -10.50
C VAL A 348 1.26 20.99 -10.55
N GLY A 349 0.57 21.29 -9.43
CA GLY A 349 -0.29 22.47 -9.26
C GLY A 349 0.31 23.57 -8.36
N GLY A 350 1.64 23.57 -8.20
CA GLY A 350 2.31 24.49 -7.29
C GLY A 350 2.36 23.98 -5.83
N ARG A 351 2.77 24.86 -4.90
CA ARG A 351 3.02 24.48 -3.51
C ARG A 351 1.74 24.32 -2.68
N ALA A 352 0.71 25.14 -2.95
CA ALA A 352 -0.53 25.12 -2.18
C ALA A 352 -1.36 23.89 -2.51
N ALA A 353 -1.96 23.27 -1.49
CA ALA A 353 -2.85 22.12 -1.63
C ALA A 353 -2.20 20.92 -2.36
N GLY A 354 -0.88 20.67 -2.19
CA GLY A 354 -0.12 19.70 -2.97
C GLY A 354 -0.70 18.28 -2.99
N THR A 355 -1.23 17.79 -1.88
CA THR A 355 -1.92 16.49 -1.80
C THR A 355 -3.20 16.48 -2.64
N ILE A 356 -3.97 17.57 -2.56
CA ILE A 356 -5.24 17.69 -3.29
C ILE A 356 -5.00 17.80 -4.80
N THR A 357 -4.04 18.63 -5.22
CA THR A 357 -3.71 18.77 -6.65
C THR A 357 -3.11 17.49 -7.25
N ALA A 358 -2.35 16.71 -6.45
CA ALA A 358 -1.89 15.39 -6.86
C ALA A 358 -3.07 14.42 -7.10
N ALA A 359 -4.05 14.40 -6.21
CA ALA A 359 -5.26 13.61 -6.39
C ALA A 359 -6.13 14.13 -7.55
N CYS A 360 -6.22 15.45 -7.76
CA CYS A 360 -6.87 16.03 -8.95
C CYS A 360 -6.22 15.54 -10.25
N PHE A 361 -4.89 15.41 -10.28
CA PHE A 361 -4.20 14.82 -11.41
C PHE A 361 -4.61 13.36 -11.62
N LEU A 362 -4.53 12.50 -10.59
CA LEU A 362 -4.89 11.08 -10.66
C LEU A 362 -6.36 10.88 -11.06
N SER A 363 -7.27 11.71 -10.56
CA SER A 363 -8.70 11.62 -10.88
C SER A 363 -9.03 11.83 -12.37
N LYS A 364 -8.13 12.42 -13.16
CA LYS A 364 -8.31 12.54 -14.63
C LYS A 364 -8.27 11.18 -15.32
N PHE A 365 -7.69 10.17 -14.68
CA PHE A 365 -7.49 8.82 -15.21
C PHE A 365 -8.44 7.78 -14.61
N THR A 366 -9.43 8.22 -13.80
CA THR A 366 -10.36 7.34 -13.08
C THR A 366 -11.83 7.77 -13.22
N LYS A 367 -12.17 8.49 -14.30
CA LYS A 367 -13.48 9.13 -14.49
C LYS A 367 -14.67 8.17 -14.47
N ASN A 368 -14.47 6.95 -14.93
CA ASN A 368 -15.53 5.95 -15.10
C ASN A 368 -15.53 4.87 -14.00
N MET A 369 -14.73 5.06 -12.95
CA MET A 369 -14.50 4.06 -11.91
C MET A 369 -14.71 4.67 -10.53
N ALA A 370 -15.27 3.92 -9.58
CA ALA A 370 -15.18 4.27 -8.17
C ALA A 370 -13.71 4.19 -7.74
N TRP A 371 -13.13 5.31 -7.34
CA TRP A 371 -11.70 5.44 -7.07
C TRP A 371 -11.44 6.16 -5.75
N ALA A 372 -10.41 5.67 -5.05
CA ALA A 372 -9.84 6.33 -3.89
C ALA A 372 -8.31 6.33 -3.95
N HIS A 373 -7.72 7.44 -3.56
CA HIS A 373 -6.28 7.63 -3.34
C HIS A 373 -5.96 7.63 -1.86
N LEU A 374 -4.98 6.82 -1.47
CA LEU A 374 -4.39 6.79 -0.13
C LEU A 374 -2.97 7.36 -0.18
N ASP A 375 -2.80 8.62 0.25
CA ASP A 375 -1.48 9.23 0.42
C ASP A 375 -0.89 8.79 1.77
N ILE A 376 0.07 7.87 1.71
CA ILE A 376 0.71 7.25 2.86
C ILE A 376 2.09 7.84 3.18
N ALA A 377 2.46 8.99 2.60
CA ALA A 377 3.77 9.61 2.82
C ALA A 377 4.08 9.85 4.29
N GLY A 378 3.05 10.17 5.11
CA GLY A 378 3.23 10.35 6.55
C GLY A 378 3.15 9.07 7.37
N THR A 379 2.64 7.96 6.82
CA THR A 379 2.28 6.77 7.61
C THR A 379 3.05 5.51 7.25
N ALA A 380 3.70 5.46 6.07
CA ALA A 380 4.38 4.26 5.57
C ALA A 380 5.67 3.92 6.34
N TRP A 381 6.34 4.90 6.91
CA TRP A 381 7.55 4.69 7.73
C TRP A 381 7.63 5.67 8.89
N LYS A 382 8.55 5.43 9.80
CA LYS A 382 8.97 6.33 10.87
C LYS A 382 10.42 6.74 10.65
N SER A 383 10.73 8.01 10.95
CA SER A 383 12.07 8.57 10.89
C SER A 383 12.78 8.57 12.25
N GLY A 384 14.04 8.95 12.29
CA GLY A 384 14.83 9.12 13.52
C GLY A 384 15.15 7.81 14.23
N ILE A 385 15.06 7.79 15.57
CA ILE A 385 15.49 6.64 16.40
C ILE A 385 14.62 5.39 16.13
N GLN A 386 13.37 5.58 15.74
CA GLN A 386 12.43 4.49 15.41
C GLN A 386 12.35 4.20 13.91
N LYS A 387 13.35 4.60 13.13
CA LYS A 387 13.37 4.47 11.68
C LYS A 387 13.01 3.06 11.24
N GLY A 388 12.01 2.97 10.37
CA GLY A 388 11.55 1.70 9.80
C GLY A 388 10.13 1.77 9.25
N ALA A 389 9.84 0.85 8.34
CA ALA A 389 8.53 0.72 7.72
C ALA A 389 7.47 0.28 8.75
N THR A 390 6.24 0.79 8.59
CA THR A 390 5.11 0.50 9.47
C THR A 390 4.25 -0.67 8.99
N GLY A 391 4.26 -0.95 7.68
CA GLY A 391 3.37 -1.90 7.02
C GLY A 391 1.96 -1.35 6.76
N ARG A 392 1.73 -0.04 7.04
CA ARG A 392 0.48 0.65 6.69
C ARG A 392 0.44 0.92 5.18
N PRO A 393 -0.75 0.85 4.54
CA PRO A 393 -2.07 0.63 5.11
C PRO A 393 -2.61 -0.81 4.94
N VAL A 394 -1.76 -1.85 4.99
CA VAL A 394 -2.19 -3.25 4.84
C VAL A 394 -3.38 -3.61 5.76
N PRO A 395 -3.41 -3.20 7.07
CA PRO A 395 -4.57 -3.50 7.92
C PRO A 395 -5.89 -2.92 7.41
N MET A 396 -5.90 -1.68 6.94
CA MET A 396 -7.08 -1.02 6.38
C MET A 396 -7.55 -1.71 5.10
N LEU A 397 -6.63 -2.02 4.18
CA LEU A 397 -6.95 -2.64 2.89
C LEU A 397 -7.53 -4.04 3.06
N VAL A 398 -6.94 -4.86 3.92
CA VAL A 398 -7.43 -6.23 4.18
C VAL A 398 -8.79 -6.20 4.86
N ASP A 399 -9.01 -5.30 5.81
CA ASP A 399 -10.30 -5.13 6.49
C ASP A 399 -11.39 -4.65 5.51
N TYR A 400 -11.06 -3.73 4.58
CA TYR A 400 -11.97 -3.30 3.51
C TYR A 400 -12.35 -4.46 2.59
N ILE A 401 -11.38 -5.24 2.11
CA ILE A 401 -11.63 -6.38 1.23
C ILE A 401 -12.51 -7.42 1.93
N GLN A 402 -12.24 -7.74 3.21
CA GLN A 402 -13.07 -8.65 3.98
C GLN A 402 -14.49 -8.14 4.18
N SER A 403 -14.70 -6.82 4.41
CA SER A 403 -16.03 -6.25 4.56
C SER A 403 -16.84 -6.35 3.26
N LYS A 404 -16.21 -6.10 2.11
CA LYS A 404 -16.89 -6.26 0.81
C LYS A 404 -17.30 -7.69 0.52
N ALA A 405 -16.50 -8.67 0.95
CA ALA A 405 -16.88 -10.08 0.83
C ALA A 405 -18.06 -10.47 1.75
N LEU A 406 -18.21 -9.83 2.92
CA LEU A 406 -19.28 -10.13 3.89
C LEU A 406 -20.61 -9.44 3.54
N ASP A 407 -20.58 -8.18 3.08
CA ASP A 407 -21.79 -7.41 2.73
C ASP A 407 -22.60 -8.12 1.64
N ARG A 408 -21.94 -8.83 0.74
CA ARG A 408 -22.54 -9.57 -0.38
C ARG A 408 -23.26 -10.84 0.06
N ASN A 409 -22.75 -11.54 1.08
CA ASN A 409 -23.41 -12.73 1.62
C ASN A 409 -24.72 -12.40 2.35
N CYS A 410 -24.97 -11.11 2.68
CA CYS A 410 -26.19 -10.64 3.30
C CYS A 410 -27.27 -10.22 2.28
N ASP A 411 -26.88 -9.97 1.02
CA ASP A 411 -27.81 -9.56 -0.05
C ASP A 411 -28.36 -10.78 -0.86
N GLU A 412 -27.82 -11.98 -0.65
CA GLU A 412 -28.26 -13.23 -1.31
C GLU A 412 -29.20 -14.10 -0.44
N ASP A 413 -29.48 -13.74 0.82
CA ASP A 413 -30.45 -14.38 1.72
C ASP A 413 -31.77 -13.55 1.79
#